data_17589c28fd828c72a8d5b560b048a04a
#
_entry.id   17589c28fd828c72a8d5b560b048a04a
#
_cell.length_a   1.000
_cell.length_b   1.000
_cell.length_c   1.000
_cell.angle_alpha   90.00
_cell.angle_beta   90.00
_cell.angle_gamma   90.00
#
_symmetry.space_group_name_H-M   'P 1'
#
loop_
_entity.id
_entity.type
_entity.pdbx_description
1 polymer ?
#
loop_
_entity_poly.entity_id
_entity_poly.type
_entity_poly.pdbx_seq_one_letter_code
_entity_poly.pdbx_strand_id
1 'polypeptide(L)'
;MKKQTILITGCSHGGIGYATAKHLKGLGHTVFASARQQKDVDLLISEGFDTYLIDVNNEEQIDRAFDEILIKTDGKLDVLFNNAGYGQAGALEDIPTKYLKEQFETNVFALHNLTCKALKIMRKQGYGKIIQHSSVLGLISLKYRGAYNASKYAVEGLADTMRLELKGSNIFMSTLNTGPITSKFRENSLKTVKNVEYENSVHKEEYQKILEGNHKKVPFKEEAISVAKVVEEILNSKKPKPRYYITKATWLMAILKRVLPATTLDNFLSKN
;
A
#
# COMPACT_ATOMS: atom_id res chain seq x y z
N MET A 1 -1.82 15.00 21.76
CA MET A 1 -2.53 14.00 20.93
C MET A 1 -2.92 12.80 21.79
N LYS A 2 -4.09 12.17 21.55
CA LYS A 2 -4.43 10.91 22.23
C LYS A 2 -3.53 9.80 21.67
N LYS A 3 -2.85 9.05 22.54
CA LYS A 3 -2.06 7.89 22.17
C LYS A 3 -2.98 6.85 21.52
N GLN A 4 -2.59 6.30 20.37
CA GLN A 4 -3.34 5.30 19.61
C GLN A 4 -2.50 4.05 19.39
N THR A 5 -3.17 2.92 19.21
CA THR A 5 -2.61 1.60 18.91
C THR A 5 -2.71 1.35 17.41
N ILE A 6 -1.60 1.12 16.76
CA ILE A 6 -1.49 1.10 15.28
C ILE A 6 -0.76 -0.15 14.83
N LEU A 7 -1.38 -0.95 13.98
CA LEU A 7 -0.70 -2.00 13.22
C LEU A 7 -0.35 -1.49 11.82
N ILE A 8 0.92 -1.60 11.44
CA ILE A 8 1.42 -1.25 10.10
C ILE A 8 2.04 -2.47 9.45
N THR A 9 1.54 -2.86 8.28
CA THR A 9 2.10 -3.99 7.53
C THR A 9 3.20 -3.53 6.56
N GLY A 10 4.24 -4.36 6.38
CA GLY A 10 5.30 -4.10 5.39
C GLY A 10 6.25 -2.97 5.78
N CYS A 11 6.84 -3.06 6.97
CA CYS A 11 7.75 -2.07 7.54
C CYS A 11 9.24 -2.36 7.27
N SER A 12 9.59 -3.05 6.18
CA SER A 12 11.00 -3.26 5.81
C SER A 12 11.75 -1.93 5.67
N HIS A 13 13.00 -1.89 6.12
CA HIS A 13 13.84 -0.70 6.15
C HIS A 13 13.95 -0.02 4.77
N GLY A 14 13.81 1.31 4.75
CA GLY A 14 13.79 2.13 3.53
C GLY A 14 12.45 2.10 2.79
N GLY A 15 11.41 1.51 3.37
CA GLY A 15 10.03 1.51 2.86
C GLY A 15 9.16 2.60 3.48
N ILE A 16 7.98 2.81 2.89
CA ILE A 16 6.98 3.75 3.38
C ILE A 16 6.44 3.33 4.75
N GLY A 17 6.19 2.02 4.95
CA GLY A 17 5.74 1.49 6.23
C GLY A 17 6.73 1.77 7.35
N TYR A 18 8.03 1.56 7.11
CA TYR A 18 9.09 1.88 8.06
C TYR A 18 9.12 3.37 8.42
N ALA A 19 9.11 4.26 7.41
CA ALA A 19 9.11 5.70 7.65
C ALA A 19 7.89 6.15 8.47
N THR A 20 6.72 5.56 8.17
CA THR A 20 5.48 5.83 8.90
C THR A 20 5.54 5.31 10.34
N ALA A 21 6.03 4.09 10.54
CA ALA A 21 6.21 3.50 11.87
C ALA A 21 7.12 4.36 12.74
N LYS A 22 8.27 4.76 12.19
CA LYS A 22 9.25 5.61 12.90
C LYS A 22 8.67 6.97 13.27
N HIS A 23 7.97 7.61 12.35
CA HIS A 23 7.33 8.91 12.58
C HIS A 23 6.27 8.82 13.69
N LEU A 24 5.36 7.85 13.61
CA LEU A 24 4.27 7.72 14.57
C LEU A 24 4.75 7.27 15.96
N LYS A 25 5.78 6.42 16.03
CA LYS A 25 6.43 6.07 17.29
C LYS A 25 7.08 7.31 17.94
N GLY A 26 7.76 8.16 17.14
CA GLY A 26 8.33 9.43 17.61
C GLY A 26 7.29 10.40 18.18
N LEU A 27 6.03 10.31 17.75
CA LEU A 27 4.89 11.07 18.28
C LEU A 27 4.26 10.44 19.55
N GLY A 28 4.79 9.31 20.03
CA GLY A 28 4.35 8.64 21.26
C GLY A 28 3.20 7.66 21.07
N HIS A 29 2.83 7.29 19.84
CA HIS A 29 1.86 6.23 19.58
C HIS A 29 2.43 4.85 19.89
N THR A 30 1.55 3.86 20.18
CA THR A 30 1.91 2.44 20.26
C THR A 30 1.86 1.86 18.86
N VAL A 31 3.03 1.60 18.26
CA VAL A 31 3.15 1.12 16.88
C VAL A 31 3.63 -0.32 16.86
N PHE A 32 2.81 -1.19 16.31
CA PHE A 32 3.14 -2.57 15.95
C PHE A 32 3.56 -2.59 14.49
N ALA A 33 4.82 -2.89 14.23
CA ALA A 33 5.38 -2.96 12.89
C ALA A 33 5.49 -4.40 12.44
N SER A 34 5.19 -4.70 11.18
CA SER A 34 5.43 -6.04 10.65
C SER A 34 6.32 -6.05 9.41
N ALA A 35 7.10 -7.10 9.28
CA ALA A 35 7.92 -7.37 8.11
C ALA A 35 7.87 -8.86 7.75
N ARG A 36 8.10 -9.17 6.46
CA ARG A 36 8.05 -10.55 5.96
C ARG A 36 9.33 -11.35 6.18
N GLN A 37 10.46 -10.68 6.33
CA GLN A 37 11.76 -11.33 6.48
C GLN A 37 12.29 -11.12 7.90
N GLN A 38 12.82 -12.19 8.48
CA GLN A 38 13.34 -12.16 9.86
C GLN A 38 14.40 -11.07 10.06
N LYS A 39 15.31 -10.87 9.10
CA LYS A 39 16.32 -9.80 9.17
C LYS A 39 15.73 -8.38 9.31
N ASP A 40 14.57 -8.12 8.68
CA ASP A 40 13.88 -6.82 8.81
C ASP A 40 13.18 -6.71 10.17
N VAL A 41 12.67 -7.84 10.69
CA VAL A 41 12.08 -7.94 12.05
C VAL A 41 13.16 -7.66 13.10
N ASP A 42 14.32 -8.31 13.00
CA ASP A 42 15.44 -8.15 13.94
C ASP A 42 15.93 -6.69 13.96
N LEU A 43 16.01 -6.06 12.80
CA LEU A 43 16.39 -4.65 12.69
C LEU A 43 15.35 -3.74 13.37
N LEU A 44 14.06 -3.96 13.13
CA LEU A 44 13.01 -3.19 13.79
C LEU A 44 13.02 -3.38 15.31
N ILE A 45 13.26 -4.59 15.79
CA ILE A 45 13.41 -4.88 17.22
C ILE A 45 14.61 -4.10 17.80
N SER A 46 15.76 -4.09 17.11
CA SER A 46 16.94 -3.34 17.56
C SER A 46 16.72 -1.83 17.64
N GLU A 47 15.75 -1.30 16.87
CA GLU A 47 15.29 0.09 16.93
C GLU A 47 14.16 0.30 17.96
N GLY A 48 13.83 -0.73 18.73
CA GLY A 48 12.86 -0.70 19.83
C GLY A 48 11.41 -0.71 19.39
N PHE A 49 11.08 -1.25 18.22
CA PHE A 49 9.70 -1.46 17.83
C PHE A 49 9.12 -2.77 18.39
N ASP A 50 7.83 -2.76 18.73
CA ASP A 50 7.04 -3.98 18.83
C ASP A 50 6.82 -4.54 17.43
N THR A 51 7.45 -5.68 17.13
CA THR A 51 7.54 -6.18 15.74
C THR A 51 7.04 -7.60 15.60
N TYR A 52 6.41 -7.87 14.46
CA TYR A 52 5.87 -9.18 14.11
C TYR A 52 6.41 -9.66 12.75
N LEU A 53 6.78 -10.93 12.69
CA LEU A 53 7.05 -11.61 11.41
C LEU A 53 5.70 -11.96 10.77
N ILE A 54 5.32 -11.19 9.74
CA ILE A 54 4.08 -11.42 9.00
C ILE A 54 4.38 -11.44 7.51
N ASP A 55 4.26 -12.61 6.88
CA ASP A 55 3.89 -12.69 5.48
C ASP A 55 2.37 -12.52 5.41
N VAL A 56 1.91 -11.46 4.75
CA VAL A 56 0.48 -11.14 4.66
C VAL A 56 -0.33 -12.21 3.91
N ASN A 57 0.34 -13.13 3.21
CA ASN A 57 -0.28 -14.30 2.58
C ASN A 57 -0.36 -15.50 3.53
N ASN A 58 0.17 -15.40 4.75
CA ASN A 58 0.12 -16.46 5.76
C ASN A 58 -0.89 -16.10 6.86
N GLU A 59 -2.03 -16.76 6.83
CA GLU A 59 -3.14 -16.49 7.74
C GLU A 59 -2.79 -16.79 9.21
N GLU A 60 -2.03 -17.86 9.47
CA GLU A 60 -1.62 -18.23 10.83
C GLU A 60 -0.71 -17.18 11.46
N GLN A 61 0.21 -16.58 10.67
CA GLN A 61 1.07 -15.49 11.14
C GLN A 61 0.25 -14.24 11.45
N ILE A 62 -0.75 -13.95 10.63
CA ILE A 62 -1.66 -12.82 10.85
C ILE A 62 -2.44 -13.05 12.14
N ASP A 63 -3.05 -14.23 12.32
CA ASP A 63 -3.87 -14.55 13.51
C ASP A 63 -3.05 -14.43 14.78
N ARG A 64 -1.88 -15.06 14.83
CA ARG A 64 -0.96 -14.95 15.96
C ARG A 64 -0.61 -13.51 16.30
N ALA A 65 -0.28 -12.70 15.28
CA ALA A 65 0.06 -11.29 15.51
C ALA A 65 -1.13 -10.50 16.07
N PHE A 66 -2.34 -10.72 15.56
CA PHE A 66 -3.53 -10.06 16.08
C PHE A 66 -3.82 -10.47 17.52
N ASP A 67 -3.73 -11.76 17.86
CA ASP A 67 -3.94 -12.24 19.22
C ASP A 67 -2.93 -11.63 20.21
N GLU A 68 -1.64 -11.62 19.86
CA GLU A 68 -0.61 -11.00 20.69
C GLU A 68 -0.78 -9.48 20.83
N ILE A 69 -1.17 -8.78 19.77
CA ILE A 69 -1.47 -7.35 19.83
C ILE A 69 -2.64 -7.11 20.79
N LEU A 70 -3.71 -7.89 20.69
CA LEU A 70 -4.88 -7.72 21.52
C LEU A 70 -4.60 -8.00 23.01
N ILE A 71 -3.73 -8.97 23.32
CA ILE A 71 -3.25 -9.20 24.70
C ILE A 71 -2.51 -7.96 25.23
N LYS A 72 -1.60 -7.37 24.43
CA LYS A 72 -0.82 -6.18 24.82
C LYS A 72 -1.64 -4.90 24.94
N THR A 73 -2.83 -4.85 24.32
CA THR A 73 -3.61 -3.63 24.16
C THR A 73 -4.97 -3.68 24.85
N ASP A 74 -5.19 -4.69 25.69
CA ASP A 74 -6.48 -4.92 26.34
C ASP A 74 -7.64 -4.98 25.34
N GLY A 75 -7.44 -5.78 24.27
CA GLY A 75 -8.43 -6.05 23.23
C GLY A 75 -8.66 -4.91 22.24
N LYS A 76 -7.74 -3.94 22.10
CA LYS A 76 -7.94 -2.74 21.27
C LYS A 76 -6.95 -2.65 20.10
N LEU A 77 -7.48 -2.19 18.97
CA LEU A 77 -6.70 -1.77 17.80
C LEU A 77 -7.36 -0.52 17.20
N ASP A 78 -6.73 0.64 17.40
CA ASP A 78 -7.31 1.92 16.93
C ASP A 78 -7.16 2.08 15.42
N VAL A 79 -6.02 1.65 14.85
CA VAL A 79 -5.68 1.88 13.44
C VAL A 79 -5.02 0.66 12.82
N LEU A 80 -5.50 0.28 11.65
CA LEU A 80 -4.80 -0.63 10.73
C LEU A 80 -4.32 0.15 9.52
N PHE A 81 -3.01 0.14 9.25
CA PHE A 81 -2.44 0.62 8.00
C PHE A 81 -1.97 -0.56 7.14
N ASN A 82 -2.77 -0.94 6.17
CA ASN A 82 -2.45 -1.94 5.16
C ASN A 82 -1.48 -1.33 4.14
N ASN A 83 -0.19 -1.42 4.42
CA ASN A 83 0.86 -0.86 3.58
C ASN A 83 1.63 -1.94 2.81
N ALA A 84 1.65 -3.18 3.26
CA ALA A 84 2.32 -4.28 2.57
C ALA A 84 1.81 -4.44 1.14
N GLY A 85 2.73 -4.62 0.20
CA GLY A 85 2.42 -4.82 -1.20
C GLY A 85 3.65 -4.69 -2.09
N TYR A 86 3.53 -5.18 -3.32
CA TYR A 86 4.57 -5.09 -4.33
C TYR A 86 3.96 -4.84 -5.72
N GLY A 87 4.79 -4.64 -6.72
CA GLY A 87 4.35 -4.45 -8.10
C GLY A 87 5.06 -5.41 -9.05
N GLN A 88 4.31 -6.32 -9.68
CA GLN A 88 4.78 -7.11 -10.80
C GLN A 88 4.94 -6.21 -12.02
N ALA A 89 6.15 -6.10 -12.53
CA ALA A 89 6.46 -5.38 -13.75
C ALA A 89 6.39 -6.33 -14.97
N GLY A 90 5.99 -5.78 -16.11
CA GLY A 90 5.93 -6.47 -17.38
C GLY A 90 4.73 -6.04 -18.24
N ALA A 91 4.80 -6.26 -19.55
CA ALA A 91 3.67 -6.16 -20.44
C ALA A 91 2.63 -7.20 -20.03
N LEU A 92 1.36 -6.84 -20.02
CA LEU A 92 0.33 -7.69 -19.40
C LEU A 92 0.16 -9.03 -20.14
N GLU A 93 0.36 -9.04 -21.45
CA GLU A 93 0.32 -10.25 -22.28
C GLU A 93 1.48 -11.21 -22.01
N ASP A 94 2.62 -10.68 -21.54
CA ASP A 94 3.81 -11.49 -21.24
C ASP A 94 3.81 -12.03 -19.81
N ILE A 95 2.97 -11.50 -18.92
CA ILE A 95 2.92 -11.91 -17.52
C ILE A 95 2.14 -13.23 -17.40
N PRO A 96 2.79 -14.35 -17.04
CA PRO A 96 2.07 -15.59 -16.76
C PRO A 96 0.98 -15.38 -15.71
N THR A 97 -0.20 -15.96 -15.93
CA THR A 97 -1.36 -15.82 -15.02
C THR A 97 -1.04 -16.15 -13.56
N LYS A 98 -0.08 -17.04 -13.32
CA LYS A 98 0.44 -17.36 -11.99
C LYS A 98 0.88 -16.08 -11.24
N TYR A 99 1.68 -15.22 -11.87
CA TYR A 99 2.21 -14.01 -11.24
C TYR A 99 1.15 -12.90 -11.11
N LEU A 100 0.15 -12.90 -12.00
CA LEU A 100 -1.02 -12.04 -11.81
C LEU A 100 -1.81 -12.46 -10.56
N LYS A 101 -2.02 -13.77 -10.35
CA LYS A 101 -2.65 -14.30 -9.13
C LYS A 101 -1.86 -13.95 -7.88
N GLU A 102 -0.54 -14.15 -7.88
CA GLU A 102 0.34 -13.80 -6.75
C GLU A 102 0.29 -12.30 -6.42
N GLN A 103 0.19 -11.44 -7.45
CA GLN A 103 0.00 -9.99 -7.27
C GLN A 103 -1.31 -9.68 -6.55
N PHE A 104 -2.40 -10.36 -6.92
CA PHE A 104 -3.70 -10.19 -6.28
C PHE A 104 -3.72 -10.80 -4.88
N GLU A 105 -3.10 -11.95 -4.68
CA GLU A 105 -2.99 -12.58 -3.37
C GLU A 105 -2.44 -11.60 -2.34
N THR A 106 -1.30 -11.00 -2.65
CA THR A 106 -0.66 -10.06 -1.72
C THR A 106 -1.37 -8.71 -1.61
N ASN A 107 -1.71 -8.09 -2.76
CA ASN A 107 -2.17 -6.70 -2.76
C ASN A 107 -3.66 -6.55 -2.49
N VAL A 108 -4.45 -7.61 -2.71
CA VAL A 108 -5.93 -7.57 -2.65
C VAL A 108 -6.47 -8.50 -1.57
N PHE A 109 -6.21 -9.81 -1.69
CA PHE A 109 -6.84 -10.79 -0.80
C PHE A 109 -6.27 -10.72 0.61
N ALA A 110 -4.96 -10.63 0.77
CA ALA A 110 -4.33 -10.45 2.07
C ALA A 110 -4.75 -9.15 2.75
N LEU A 111 -4.79 -8.04 1.98
CA LEU A 111 -5.29 -6.75 2.45
C LEU A 111 -6.74 -6.85 2.92
N HIS A 112 -7.60 -7.56 2.18
CA HIS A 112 -9.00 -7.79 2.55
C HIS A 112 -9.09 -8.60 3.86
N ASN A 113 -8.35 -9.71 3.98
CA ASN A 113 -8.32 -10.53 5.19
C ASN A 113 -7.94 -9.72 6.44
N LEU A 114 -6.81 -8.99 6.39
CA LEU A 114 -6.37 -8.09 7.46
C LEU A 114 -7.45 -7.06 7.83
N THR A 115 -8.11 -6.49 6.83
CA THR A 115 -9.19 -5.53 7.01
C THR A 115 -10.37 -6.16 7.73
N CYS A 116 -10.81 -7.34 7.34
CA CYS A 116 -11.93 -8.05 7.98
C CYS A 116 -11.63 -8.40 9.44
N LYS A 117 -10.40 -8.85 9.75
CA LYS A 117 -9.97 -9.13 11.13
C LYS A 117 -9.98 -7.84 11.98
N ALA A 118 -9.41 -6.77 11.48
CA ALA A 118 -9.42 -5.48 12.19
C ALA A 118 -10.86 -4.94 12.39
N LEU A 119 -11.73 -5.08 11.40
CA LEU A 119 -13.12 -4.65 11.50
C LEU A 119 -13.89 -5.39 12.62
N LYS A 120 -13.65 -6.69 12.81
CA LYS A 120 -14.27 -7.45 13.91
C LYS A 120 -13.91 -6.85 15.28
N ILE A 121 -12.66 -6.42 15.45
CA ILE A 121 -12.17 -5.77 16.67
C ILE A 121 -12.79 -4.38 16.81
N MET A 122 -12.69 -3.57 15.75
CA MET A 122 -13.17 -2.19 15.74
C MET A 122 -14.69 -2.08 15.94
N ARG A 123 -15.46 -3.07 15.48
CA ARG A 123 -16.89 -3.14 15.75
C ARG A 123 -17.20 -3.42 17.23
N LYS A 124 -16.44 -4.31 17.90
CA LYS A 124 -16.58 -4.57 19.34
C LYS A 124 -16.21 -3.35 20.18
N GLN A 125 -15.15 -2.63 19.80
CA GLN A 125 -14.72 -1.42 20.51
C GLN A 125 -15.52 -0.15 20.17
N GLY A 126 -16.33 -0.18 19.08
CA GLY A 126 -17.20 0.92 18.67
C GLY A 126 -16.54 2.05 17.90
N TYR A 127 -15.27 1.91 17.50
CA TYR A 127 -14.54 2.91 16.70
C TYR A 127 -13.31 2.26 16.02
N GLY A 128 -12.74 2.94 15.04
CA GLY A 128 -11.50 2.53 14.41
C GLY A 128 -11.20 3.28 13.12
N LYS A 129 -9.98 3.12 12.64
CA LYS A 129 -9.56 3.66 11.35
C LYS A 129 -8.80 2.62 10.56
N ILE A 130 -9.18 2.46 9.30
CA ILE A 130 -8.49 1.58 8.34
C ILE A 130 -7.93 2.44 7.23
N ILE A 131 -6.66 2.28 6.97
CA ILE A 131 -5.93 3.01 5.93
C ILE A 131 -5.45 1.99 4.90
N GLN A 132 -5.94 2.12 3.67
CA GLN A 132 -5.55 1.27 2.55
C GLN A 132 -4.48 1.99 1.72
N HIS A 133 -3.30 1.40 1.60
CA HIS A 133 -2.26 1.96 0.74
C HIS A 133 -2.57 1.63 -0.72
N SER A 134 -3.19 2.58 -1.38
CA SER A 134 -3.45 2.56 -2.81
C SER A 134 -2.32 3.27 -3.58
N SER A 135 -2.57 3.70 -4.77
CA SER A 135 -1.61 4.36 -5.67
C SER A 135 -2.34 5.29 -6.63
N VAL A 136 -1.61 6.21 -7.25
CA VAL A 136 -2.07 6.87 -8.48
C VAL A 136 -2.47 5.84 -9.54
N LEU A 137 -1.85 4.65 -9.52
CA LEU A 137 -2.16 3.52 -10.40
C LEU A 137 -3.43 2.73 -9.99
N GLY A 138 -4.12 3.15 -8.95
CA GLY A 138 -5.50 2.78 -8.67
C GLY A 138 -6.53 3.73 -9.31
N LEU A 139 -6.05 4.82 -9.95
CA LEU A 139 -6.88 5.83 -10.61
C LEU A 139 -6.65 5.86 -12.12
N ILE A 140 -5.40 5.71 -12.55
CA ILE A 140 -4.96 5.66 -13.95
C ILE A 140 -4.11 4.42 -14.19
N SER A 141 -3.84 4.08 -15.45
CA SER A 141 -2.98 2.95 -15.82
C SER A 141 -1.72 3.41 -16.51
N LEU A 142 -0.61 2.72 -16.28
CA LEU A 142 0.64 2.91 -17.02
C LEU A 142 1.07 1.60 -17.67
N LYS A 143 1.76 1.71 -18.80
CA LYS A 143 2.36 0.58 -19.51
C LYS A 143 3.30 -0.21 -18.58
N TYR A 144 3.41 -1.49 -18.80
CA TYR A 144 4.30 -2.42 -18.07
C TYR A 144 4.04 -2.48 -16.56
N ARG A 145 2.84 -2.08 -16.12
CA ARG A 145 2.36 -2.11 -14.74
C ARG A 145 0.97 -2.76 -14.60
N GLY A 146 0.53 -3.50 -15.62
CA GLY A 146 -0.85 -3.97 -15.72
C GLY A 146 -1.34 -4.78 -14.51
N ALA A 147 -0.57 -5.75 -14.05
CA ALA A 147 -0.91 -6.53 -12.86
C ALA A 147 -1.04 -5.66 -11.59
N TYR A 148 -0.12 -4.73 -11.39
CA TYR A 148 -0.17 -3.79 -10.28
C TYR A 148 -1.34 -2.80 -10.42
N ASN A 149 -1.55 -2.22 -11.62
CA ASN A 149 -2.70 -1.34 -11.89
C ASN A 149 -4.00 -2.04 -11.48
N ALA A 150 -4.25 -3.25 -12.01
CA ALA A 150 -5.45 -4.02 -11.73
C ALA A 150 -5.63 -4.27 -10.22
N SER A 151 -4.56 -4.65 -9.50
CA SER A 151 -4.64 -4.85 -8.06
C SER A 151 -4.99 -3.57 -7.29
N LYS A 152 -4.48 -2.41 -7.71
CA LYS A 152 -4.79 -1.14 -7.02
C LYS A 152 -6.18 -0.60 -7.37
N TYR A 153 -6.70 -0.85 -8.58
CA TYR A 153 -8.11 -0.60 -8.90
C TYR A 153 -9.04 -1.49 -8.04
N ALA A 154 -8.68 -2.75 -7.83
CA ALA A 154 -9.44 -3.64 -6.94
C ALA A 154 -9.46 -3.12 -5.49
N VAL A 155 -8.33 -2.64 -4.97
CA VAL A 155 -8.25 -2.01 -3.64
C VAL A 155 -9.18 -0.79 -3.53
N GLU A 156 -9.24 0.08 -4.57
CA GLU A 156 -10.17 1.23 -4.58
C GLU A 156 -11.63 0.77 -4.53
N GLY A 157 -12.00 -0.23 -5.34
CA GLY A 157 -13.36 -0.77 -5.36
C GLY A 157 -13.77 -1.37 -4.02
N LEU A 158 -12.91 -2.18 -3.40
CA LEU A 158 -13.14 -2.75 -2.06
C LEU A 158 -13.27 -1.66 -1.00
N ALA A 159 -12.37 -0.68 -1.00
CA ALA A 159 -12.39 0.41 -0.03
C ALA A 159 -13.65 1.29 -0.17
N ASP A 160 -14.08 1.58 -1.40
CA ASP A 160 -15.29 2.36 -1.65
C ASP A 160 -16.54 1.63 -1.15
N THR A 161 -16.66 0.33 -1.43
CA THR A 161 -17.78 -0.49 -0.97
C THR A 161 -17.83 -0.57 0.56
N MET A 162 -16.71 -0.95 1.19
CA MET A 162 -16.64 -1.07 2.65
C MET A 162 -16.94 0.27 3.34
N ARG A 163 -16.53 1.40 2.77
CA ARG A 163 -16.85 2.72 3.31
C ARG A 163 -18.35 3.00 3.33
N LEU A 164 -19.09 2.57 2.29
CA LEU A 164 -20.53 2.69 2.26
C LEU A 164 -21.19 1.79 3.32
N GLU A 165 -20.69 0.57 3.50
CA GLU A 165 -21.16 -0.39 4.51
C GLU A 165 -20.85 0.05 5.95
N LEU A 166 -19.81 0.87 6.13
CA LEU A 166 -19.42 1.44 7.42
C LEU A 166 -20.17 2.75 7.76
N LYS A 167 -21.01 3.26 6.84
CA LYS A 167 -21.75 4.49 7.06
C LYS A 167 -22.64 4.40 8.30
N GLY A 168 -22.54 5.40 9.17
CA GLY A 168 -23.28 5.44 10.45
C GLY A 168 -22.53 4.78 11.61
N SER A 169 -21.43 4.06 11.37
CA SER A 169 -20.53 3.60 12.42
C SER A 169 -19.46 4.67 12.71
N ASN A 170 -18.75 4.52 13.82
CA ASN A 170 -17.57 5.35 14.14
C ASN A 170 -16.28 4.70 13.66
N ILE A 171 -16.36 3.91 12.59
CA ILE A 171 -15.21 3.26 11.92
C ILE A 171 -15.03 3.91 10.57
N PHE A 172 -13.81 4.39 10.29
CA PHE A 172 -13.49 5.13 9.07
C PHE A 172 -12.51 4.37 8.20
N MET A 173 -12.74 4.43 6.89
CA MET A 173 -11.83 3.87 5.90
C MET A 173 -11.36 4.94 4.93
N SER A 174 -10.04 5.03 4.76
CA SER A 174 -9.39 5.97 3.85
C SER A 174 -8.43 5.25 2.91
N THR A 175 -8.32 5.70 1.66
CA THR A 175 -7.26 5.28 0.75
C THR A 175 -6.18 6.34 0.65
N LEU A 176 -4.91 5.92 0.64
CA LEU A 176 -3.76 6.76 0.31
C LEU A 176 -3.37 6.50 -1.14
N ASN A 177 -3.68 7.44 -2.01
CA ASN A 177 -3.27 7.38 -3.41
C ASN A 177 -1.90 8.03 -3.55
N THR A 178 -0.84 7.21 -3.44
CA THR A 178 0.53 7.70 -3.56
C THR A 178 0.97 7.77 -5.02
N GLY A 179 1.63 8.87 -5.36
CA GLY A 179 2.39 8.98 -6.60
C GLY A 179 3.84 8.49 -6.43
N PRO A 180 4.80 9.09 -7.12
CA PRO A 180 6.20 8.73 -6.99
C PRO A 180 6.73 9.07 -5.59
N ILE A 181 7.14 8.03 -4.83
CA ILE A 181 7.76 8.16 -3.49
C ILE A 181 9.14 7.50 -3.52
N THR A 182 10.12 8.15 -2.89
CA THR A 182 11.45 7.57 -2.66
C THR A 182 11.33 6.38 -1.72
N SER A 183 11.52 5.16 -2.26
CA SER A 183 11.46 3.91 -1.51
C SER A 183 12.06 2.77 -2.33
N LYS A 184 12.28 1.62 -1.73
CA LYS A 184 12.73 0.39 -2.41
C LYS A 184 11.68 -0.24 -3.34
N PHE A 185 10.45 0.31 -3.38
CA PHE A 185 9.35 -0.27 -4.17
C PHE A 185 9.69 -0.43 -5.65
N ARG A 186 10.30 0.60 -6.27
CA ARG A 186 10.68 0.56 -7.69
C ARG A 186 11.75 -0.48 -7.95
N GLU A 187 12.79 -0.52 -7.14
CA GLU A 187 13.87 -1.53 -7.23
C GLU A 187 13.30 -2.94 -7.10
N ASN A 188 12.43 -3.16 -6.10
CA ASN A 188 11.79 -4.46 -5.90
C ASN A 188 10.85 -4.83 -7.05
N SER A 189 10.15 -3.87 -7.65
CA SER A 189 9.32 -4.09 -8.83
C SER A 189 10.16 -4.50 -10.06
N LEU A 190 11.33 -3.89 -10.25
CA LEU A 190 12.24 -4.28 -11.35
C LEU A 190 12.72 -5.73 -11.21
N LYS A 191 12.97 -6.19 -9.98
CA LYS A 191 13.35 -7.59 -9.72
C LYS A 191 12.29 -8.59 -10.18
N THR A 192 11.03 -8.18 -10.33
CA THR A 192 9.94 -9.07 -10.80
C THR A 192 9.94 -9.28 -12.31
N VAL A 193 10.72 -8.51 -13.07
CA VAL A 193 10.87 -8.72 -14.54
C VAL A 193 11.41 -10.12 -14.84
N LYS A 194 12.22 -10.72 -13.95
CA LYS A 194 12.69 -12.11 -14.06
C LYS A 194 11.56 -13.16 -14.14
N ASN A 195 10.35 -12.79 -13.75
CA ASN A 195 9.17 -13.64 -13.80
C ASN A 195 8.53 -13.69 -15.20
N VAL A 196 9.08 -12.92 -16.15
CA VAL A 196 8.54 -12.75 -17.49
C VAL A 196 9.55 -13.25 -18.51
N GLU A 197 9.11 -14.10 -19.42
CA GLU A 197 9.93 -14.57 -20.55
C GLU A 197 9.87 -13.56 -21.70
N TYR A 198 10.63 -12.48 -21.58
CA TYR A 198 10.54 -11.34 -22.51
C TYR A 198 11.45 -11.46 -23.74
N GLU A 199 12.31 -12.45 -23.84
CA GLU A 199 13.29 -12.56 -24.94
C GLU A 199 12.63 -12.72 -26.33
N ASN A 200 11.45 -13.33 -26.39
CA ASN A 200 10.66 -13.49 -27.59
C ASN A 200 9.46 -12.54 -27.66
N SER A 201 9.35 -11.59 -26.75
CA SER A 201 8.25 -10.62 -26.69
C SER A 201 8.43 -9.53 -27.74
N VAL A 202 7.31 -9.03 -28.26
CA VAL A 202 7.25 -7.80 -29.06
C VAL A 202 7.68 -6.57 -28.26
N HIS A 203 7.74 -6.67 -26.93
CA HIS A 203 8.17 -5.64 -25.99
C HIS A 203 9.63 -5.77 -25.55
N LYS A 204 10.44 -6.64 -26.17
CA LYS A 204 11.83 -6.93 -25.78
C LYS A 204 12.68 -5.66 -25.60
N GLU A 205 12.66 -4.76 -26.56
CA GLU A 205 13.43 -3.52 -26.48
C GLU A 205 13.05 -2.65 -25.28
N GLU A 206 11.75 -2.60 -24.93
CA GLU A 206 11.31 -1.84 -23.77
C GLU A 206 11.73 -2.49 -22.44
N TYR A 207 11.74 -3.83 -22.37
CA TYR A 207 12.29 -4.54 -21.22
C TYR A 207 13.79 -4.25 -21.03
N GLN A 208 14.57 -4.23 -22.11
CA GLN A 208 15.99 -3.89 -22.04
C GLN A 208 16.21 -2.47 -21.51
N LYS A 209 15.48 -1.48 -22.03
CA LYS A 209 15.51 -0.09 -21.52
C LYS A 209 15.14 0.00 -20.04
N ILE A 210 14.14 -0.77 -19.60
CA ILE A 210 13.69 -0.81 -18.20
C ILE A 210 14.81 -1.40 -17.32
N LEU A 211 15.47 -2.47 -17.74
CA LEU A 211 16.53 -3.14 -16.99
C LEU A 211 17.84 -2.36 -16.97
N GLU A 212 18.21 -1.71 -18.05
CA GLU A 212 19.40 -0.84 -18.13
C GLU A 212 19.33 0.39 -17.22
N GLY A 213 18.19 0.64 -16.61
CA GLY A 213 18.04 1.75 -15.68
C GLY A 213 18.01 3.13 -16.34
N ASN A 214 17.84 3.21 -17.68
CA ASN A 214 17.63 4.45 -18.43
C ASN A 214 16.32 5.14 -18.01
N HIS A 215 16.25 5.51 -16.74
CA HIS A 215 15.06 6.08 -16.16
C HIS A 215 15.06 7.58 -16.28
N LYS A 216 14.13 8.12 -17.05
CA LYS A 216 13.80 9.54 -17.01
C LYS A 216 13.59 9.97 -15.54
N LYS A 217 14.06 11.14 -15.17
CA LYS A 217 13.75 11.75 -13.87
C LYS A 217 12.25 11.72 -13.66
N VAL A 218 11.80 11.07 -12.58
CA VAL A 218 10.37 11.02 -12.25
C VAL A 218 9.98 12.35 -11.60
N PRO A 219 9.14 13.18 -12.25
CA PRO A 219 8.75 14.46 -11.72
C PRO A 219 7.88 14.30 -10.45
N PHE A 220 7.91 15.32 -9.59
CA PHE A 220 7.09 15.39 -8.38
C PHE A 220 7.30 14.23 -7.41
N LYS A 221 8.50 13.65 -7.39
CA LYS A 221 8.89 12.61 -6.44
C LYS A 221 9.03 13.22 -5.05
N GLU A 222 8.42 12.56 -4.06
CA GLU A 222 8.48 12.95 -2.66
C GLU A 222 9.17 11.88 -1.81
N GLU A 223 9.57 12.25 -0.58
CA GLU A 223 10.15 11.33 0.38
C GLU A 223 9.06 10.56 1.16
N ALA A 224 9.39 9.38 1.68
CA ALA A 224 8.44 8.53 2.40
C ALA A 224 7.79 9.22 3.62
N ILE A 225 8.45 10.24 4.19
CA ILE A 225 7.91 11.03 5.29
C ILE A 225 6.64 11.81 4.91
N SER A 226 6.45 12.16 3.63
CA SER A 226 5.22 12.81 3.19
C SER A 226 3.99 11.92 3.39
N VAL A 227 4.14 10.61 3.18
CA VAL A 227 3.08 9.63 3.46
C VAL A 227 2.83 9.52 4.95
N ALA A 228 3.88 9.46 5.77
CA ALA A 228 3.77 9.38 7.22
C ALA A 228 2.99 10.58 7.82
N LYS A 229 3.24 11.79 7.33
CA LYS A 229 2.51 13.00 7.75
C LYS A 229 1.02 12.94 7.38
N VAL A 230 0.67 12.36 6.23
CA VAL A 230 -0.74 12.17 5.86
C VAL A 230 -1.40 11.10 6.73
N VAL A 231 -0.69 10.03 7.08
CA VAL A 231 -1.20 9.06 8.06
C VAL A 231 -1.45 9.74 9.42
N GLU A 232 -0.53 10.58 9.89
CA GLU A 232 -0.72 11.39 11.10
C GLU A 232 -1.97 12.30 10.99
N GLU A 233 -2.20 12.97 9.85
CA GLU A 233 -3.42 13.77 9.61
C GLU A 233 -4.68 12.90 9.79
N ILE A 234 -4.68 11.68 9.24
CA ILE A 234 -5.79 10.73 9.38
C ILE A 234 -6.00 10.34 10.85
N LEU A 235 -4.93 10.07 11.58
CA LEU A 235 -4.99 9.70 12.99
C LEU A 235 -5.61 10.82 13.84
N ASN A 236 -5.28 12.07 13.55
CA ASN A 236 -5.74 13.25 14.28
C ASN A 236 -7.15 13.72 13.88
N SER A 237 -7.65 13.27 12.71
CA SER A 237 -8.97 13.66 12.24
C SER A 237 -10.08 12.89 12.96
N LYS A 238 -11.12 13.59 13.42
CA LYS A 238 -12.36 12.96 13.93
C LYS A 238 -13.17 12.28 12.81
N LYS A 239 -13.11 12.83 11.59
CA LYS A 239 -13.78 12.31 10.39
C LYS A 239 -12.80 12.41 9.22
N PRO A 240 -11.91 11.42 9.04
CA PRO A 240 -10.93 11.44 7.97
C PRO A 240 -11.60 11.40 6.59
N LYS A 241 -10.94 12.00 5.61
CA LYS A 241 -11.41 12.01 4.22
C LYS A 241 -11.39 10.58 3.64
N PRO A 242 -12.26 10.27 2.68
CA PRO A 242 -12.26 8.99 1.97
C PRO A 242 -10.94 8.72 1.23
N ARG A 243 -10.32 9.75 0.65
CA ARG A 243 -9.10 9.67 -0.17
C ARG A 243 -8.13 10.79 0.15
N TYR A 244 -6.85 10.44 0.13
CA TYR A 244 -5.73 11.37 0.28
C TYR A 244 -4.79 11.20 -0.91
N TYR A 245 -4.68 12.23 -1.73
CA TYR A 245 -3.77 12.24 -2.89
C TYR A 245 -2.41 12.78 -2.44
N ILE A 246 -1.41 11.91 -2.46
CA ILE A 246 -0.04 12.24 -2.07
C ILE A 246 0.80 12.44 -3.33
N THR A 247 1.52 13.51 -3.41
CA THR A 247 2.22 14.09 -4.55
C THR A 247 1.32 14.90 -5.49
N LYS A 248 1.88 15.97 -6.04
CA LYS A 248 1.22 16.82 -7.05
C LYS A 248 0.78 16.02 -8.29
N ALA A 249 1.60 15.03 -8.68
CA ALA A 249 1.28 14.17 -9.80
C ALA A 249 -0.02 13.39 -9.58
N THR A 250 -0.23 12.83 -8.39
CA THR A 250 -1.46 12.08 -8.06
C THR A 250 -2.69 12.96 -8.12
N TRP A 251 -2.59 14.16 -7.56
CA TRP A 251 -3.69 15.12 -7.57
C TRP A 251 -4.07 15.51 -9.00
N LEU A 252 -3.07 15.81 -9.84
CA LEU A 252 -3.29 16.13 -11.24
C LEU A 252 -3.97 14.96 -11.98
N MET A 253 -3.45 13.75 -11.84
CA MET A 253 -4.00 12.56 -12.50
C MET A 253 -5.43 12.25 -12.04
N ALA A 254 -5.75 12.46 -10.76
CA ALA A 254 -7.10 12.29 -10.23
C ALA A 254 -8.12 13.25 -10.88
N ILE A 255 -7.70 14.47 -11.21
CA ILE A 255 -8.52 15.44 -11.95
C ILE A 255 -8.63 15.02 -13.42
N LEU A 256 -7.50 14.81 -14.09
CA LEU A 256 -7.48 14.46 -15.51
C LEU A 256 -8.33 13.22 -15.82
N LYS A 257 -8.28 12.19 -14.96
CA LYS A 257 -9.12 10.99 -15.10
C LYS A 257 -10.61 11.29 -15.07
N ARG A 258 -11.04 12.35 -14.40
CA ARG A 258 -12.46 12.72 -14.27
C ARG A 258 -12.97 13.62 -15.39
N VAL A 259 -12.07 14.42 -15.98
CA VAL A 259 -12.48 15.46 -16.95
C VAL A 259 -12.11 15.12 -18.39
N LEU A 260 -11.08 14.29 -18.61
CA LEU A 260 -10.67 13.94 -19.96
C LEU A 260 -11.44 12.70 -20.49
N PRO A 261 -11.81 12.72 -21.77
CA PRO A 261 -12.24 11.50 -22.48
C PRO A 261 -11.13 10.43 -22.44
N ALA A 262 -11.50 9.16 -22.41
CA ALA A 262 -10.57 8.03 -22.30
C ALA A 262 -9.47 8.09 -23.37
N THR A 263 -9.82 8.30 -24.63
CA THR A 263 -8.86 8.39 -25.74
C THR A 263 -7.81 9.51 -25.55
N THR A 264 -8.24 10.66 -25.03
CA THR A 264 -7.32 11.79 -24.77
C THR A 264 -6.36 11.46 -23.63
N LEU A 265 -6.87 10.85 -22.56
CA LEU A 265 -6.06 10.40 -21.44
C LEU A 265 -5.08 9.30 -21.85
N ASP A 266 -5.52 8.32 -22.65
CA ASP A 266 -4.67 7.22 -23.14
C ASP A 266 -3.54 7.77 -24.04
N ASN A 267 -3.83 8.72 -24.93
CA ASN A 267 -2.83 9.39 -25.75
C ASN A 267 -1.79 10.15 -24.89
N PHE A 268 -2.23 10.75 -23.79
CA PHE A 268 -1.33 11.41 -22.85
C PHE A 268 -0.46 10.40 -22.09
N LEU A 269 -1.05 9.34 -21.54
CA LEU A 269 -0.35 8.34 -20.73
C LEU A 269 0.57 7.44 -21.58
N SER A 270 0.25 7.22 -22.86
CA SER A 270 1.06 6.39 -23.76
C SER A 270 2.39 7.01 -24.15
N LYS A 271 2.54 8.34 -24.02
CA LYS A 271 3.78 9.07 -24.35
C LYS A 271 4.75 9.15 -23.17
N ASN A 272 4.30 8.76 -21.98
CA ASN A 272 5.06 8.79 -20.73
C ASN A 272 5.40 7.39 -20.27
#